data_1d3f48ceaf20e5e826758086f329f31a
#
_entry.id   1d3f48ceaf20e5e826758086f329f31a
#
_cell.length_a   1.000
_cell.length_b   1.000
_cell.length_c   1.000
_cell.angle_alpha   90.00
_cell.angle_beta   90.00
_cell.angle_gamma   90.00
#
_symmetry.space_group_name_H-M   'P 1'
#
loop_
_entity.id
_entity.type
_entity.pdbx_description
1 polymer ?
#
loop_
_entity_poly.entity_id
_entity_poly.type
_entity_poly.pdbx_seq_one_letter_code
_entity_poly.pdbx_strand_id
1 'polypeptide(L)'
;MKKIITLLVSLCLLHFNASLRAQDNVTLASQDKDIFNPSSPPQIIKANAEFIYKFLLAEVAAQRGELNTAGHLYLDLAKLTKSIPLAERATRISGSSRNGRLALDAAKVWSKLEPNSLQVKQILAELYISSGNLSKATPIVKELLEQDKERGEGFLYLNSILSKVENKKNALRFIIKISKPYPKSKEAHFAVAHAAFFANKKDLANKELDIIENIDSKWETAILFRGFIIQQDWPEKAEAFYFDYLRKNQTANEVRLEYAKILTNLKKYDEAKKEFLKLVNGSLASSDMSLTVALLAIELDDNVLAEKYFNQSLERGHSQPGQIYIYLARIYEIRNDYDAAMSWVNKVSSGPNFLEAKILGAQFTAKHQTVDKALTLLDSYNSIDINEKLIILKTKASLLLSNDRGEDAYELMKNEDNNFKDSAEFKFDYAVLSEKMGNTLLMEQLLTEAIKLKPAYAVAYNALGYSYADRNINLDVAKRNIEIALSIQPKNHYILDSMGWVYYRLGNNKIALEFLKKAYAVQEDPEIAAHLGEVLWKMKEKEKASKIWQSSLRSNPNNKVLLDTIEKFR
;
A
#
# COMPACT_ATOMS: atom_id res chain seq x y z
N MET A 1 9.32 -14.33 6.46
CA MET A 1 7.85 -14.41 6.42
C MET A 1 7.18 -13.35 7.30
N LYS A 2 7.39 -13.30 8.62
CA LYS A 2 6.68 -12.35 9.53
C LYS A 2 6.73 -10.87 9.10
N LYS A 3 7.87 -10.33 8.60
CA LYS A 3 7.97 -8.92 8.16
C LYS A 3 7.18 -8.56 6.89
N ILE A 4 6.96 -9.51 5.98
CA ILE A 4 6.20 -9.27 4.73
C ILE A 4 4.70 -9.32 5.02
N ILE A 5 4.29 -10.18 5.94
CA ILE A 5 2.88 -10.38 6.32
C ILE A 5 2.37 -9.17 7.11
N THR A 6 3.16 -8.58 8.01
CA THR A 6 2.78 -7.34 8.72
C THR A 6 2.50 -6.19 7.74
N LEU A 7 3.25 -6.12 6.64
CA LEU A 7 3.01 -5.13 5.58
C LEU A 7 1.73 -5.44 4.79
N LEU A 8 1.44 -6.72 4.52
CA LEU A 8 0.24 -7.17 3.79
C LEU A 8 -1.04 -7.03 4.62
N VAL A 9 -1.01 -7.34 5.90
CA VAL A 9 -2.14 -7.09 6.82
C VAL A 9 -2.44 -5.58 6.88
N SER A 10 -1.41 -4.72 6.96
CA SER A 10 -1.57 -3.26 6.86
C SER A 10 -2.08 -2.82 5.49
N LEU A 11 -1.67 -3.45 4.38
CA LEU A 11 -2.16 -3.13 3.03
C LEU A 11 -3.61 -3.58 2.81
N CYS A 12 -4.00 -4.77 3.25
CA CYS A 12 -5.40 -5.22 3.21
C CYS A 12 -6.31 -4.28 4.02
N LEU A 13 -5.84 -3.81 5.20
CA LEU A 13 -6.57 -2.84 6.01
C LEU A 13 -6.63 -1.45 5.37
N LEU A 14 -5.62 -1.07 4.57
CA LEU A 14 -5.62 0.17 3.77
C LEU A 14 -6.58 0.10 2.57
N HIS A 15 -6.76 -1.06 1.96
CA HIS A 15 -7.77 -1.24 0.89
C HIS A 15 -9.20 -1.22 1.45
N PHE A 16 -9.42 -1.67 2.68
CA PHE A 16 -10.72 -1.53 3.35
C PHE A 16 -11.06 -0.07 3.69
N ASN A 17 -10.05 0.78 4.00
CA ASN A 17 -10.24 2.24 4.09
C ASN A 17 -10.56 2.87 2.72
N ALA A 18 -10.15 2.24 1.62
CA ALA A 18 -10.54 2.65 0.28
C ALA A 18 -12.01 2.29 -0.04
N SER A 19 -12.58 1.25 0.56
CA SER A 19 -14.00 0.89 0.36
C SER A 19 -14.96 1.79 1.16
N LEU A 20 -14.57 2.31 2.32
CA LEU A 20 -15.29 3.43 2.95
C LEU A 20 -15.17 4.73 2.11
N ARG A 21 -14.05 4.92 1.40
CA ARG A 21 -13.92 5.95 0.35
C ARG A 21 -14.63 5.57 -0.95
N ALA A 22 -14.91 4.31 -1.22
CA ALA A 22 -15.59 3.84 -2.43
C ALA A 22 -17.13 3.88 -2.32
N GLN A 23 -17.70 3.89 -1.12
CA GLN A 23 -19.09 4.30 -0.94
C GLN A 23 -19.29 5.79 -1.23
N ASP A 24 -18.23 6.61 -1.17
CA ASP A 24 -18.24 7.99 -1.66
C ASP A 24 -18.17 8.10 -3.20
N ASN A 25 -17.98 7.02 -3.92
CA ASN A 25 -18.01 6.97 -5.38
C ASN A 25 -19.38 6.55 -5.97
N VAL A 26 -20.48 6.96 -5.36
CA VAL A 26 -21.72 7.17 -6.12
C VAL A 26 -21.48 8.42 -6.96
N THR A 27 -20.56 8.29 -7.87
CA THR A 27 -20.29 9.24 -8.93
C THR A 27 -21.31 9.05 -10.03
N LEU A 28 -21.63 10.12 -10.71
CA LEU A 28 -22.37 10.22 -11.99
C LEU A 28 -22.08 9.10 -13.02
N ALA A 29 -21.16 8.18 -12.76
CA ALA A 29 -20.73 7.11 -13.67
C ALA A 29 -21.48 5.77 -13.50
N SER A 30 -22.23 5.51 -12.42
CA SER A 30 -22.92 4.23 -12.21
C SER A 30 -24.36 4.16 -12.74
N GLN A 31 -24.85 5.21 -13.39
CA GLN A 31 -26.16 5.24 -14.07
C GLN A 31 -26.08 5.17 -15.59
N ASP A 32 -24.93 4.75 -16.15
CA ASP A 32 -24.70 4.70 -17.60
C ASP A 32 -25.44 3.57 -18.35
N LYS A 33 -26.41 2.89 -17.74
CA LYS A 33 -27.26 1.92 -18.45
C LYS A 33 -28.57 2.47 -19.01
N ASP A 34 -28.97 3.71 -18.67
CA ASP A 34 -30.20 4.31 -19.17
C ASP A 34 -29.97 5.62 -19.96
N ILE A 35 -28.99 5.63 -20.86
CA ILE A 35 -28.70 6.81 -21.70
C ILE A 35 -29.83 7.13 -22.71
N PHE A 36 -30.88 6.31 -22.82
CA PHE A 36 -31.92 6.41 -23.85
C PHE A 36 -33.37 6.65 -23.34
N ASN A 37 -33.59 7.10 -22.13
CA ASN A 37 -34.96 7.43 -21.70
C ASN A 37 -35.09 8.95 -21.41
N PRO A 38 -35.54 9.76 -22.38
CA PRO A 38 -35.79 11.18 -22.14
C PRO A 38 -37.01 11.35 -21.26
N SER A 39 -36.85 11.96 -20.10
CA SER A 39 -37.91 12.22 -19.11
C SER A 39 -38.94 13.31 -19.49
N SER A 40 -38.90 13.81 -20.73
CA SER A 40 -39.85 14.79 -21.26
C SER A 40 -40.11 14.55 -22.75
N PRO A 41 -41.36 14.83 -23.24
CA PRO A 41 -41.66 14.67 -24.66
C PRO A 41 -40.75 15.58 -25.52
N PRO A 42 -40.31 15.12 -26.69
CA PRO A 42 -39.40 15.89 -27.54
C PRO A 42 -40.06 17.20 -27.97
N GLN A 43 -39.46 18.34 -27.60
CA GLN A 43 -39.79 19.61 -28.21
C GLN A 43 -39.40 19.54 -29.69
N ILE A 44 -40.36 19.87 -30.59
CA ILE A 44 -40.13 19.94 -32.02
C ILE A 44 -39.13 21.09 -32.27
N ILE A 45 -37.87 20.78 -32.36
CA ILE A 45 -36.82 21.72 -32.73
C ILE A 45 -36.88 21.84 -34.27
N LYS A 46 -37.06 23.06 -34.80
CA LYS A 46 -36.88 23.31 -36.23
C LYS A 46 -35.40 23.08 -36.56
N ALA A 47 -35.10 21.87 -37.00
CA ALA A 47 -33.76 21.47 -37.38
C ALA A 47 -33.37 22.18 -38.67
N ASN A 48 -32.43 23.13 -38.60
CA ASN A 48 -31.74 23.66 -39.75
C ASN A 48 -30.43 22.86 -39.99
N ALA A 49 -29.83 23.03 -41.14
CA ALA A 49 -28.59 22.30 -41.49
C ALA A 49 -27.47 22.52 -40.47
N GLU A 50 -27.34 23.70 -39.90
CA GLU A 50 -26.35 24.03 -38.89
C GLU A 50 -26.56 23.26 -37.56
N PHE A 51 -27.82 23.15 -37.13
CA PHE A 51 -28.18 22.35 -35.95
C PHE A 51 -27.80 20.88 -36.16
N ILE A 52 -28.21 20.29 -37.30
CA ILE A 52 -27.98 18.90 -37.60
C ILE A 52 -26.45 18.64 -37.65
N TYR A 53 -25.71 19.51 -38.31
CA TYR A 53 -24.24 19.39 -38.37
C TYR A 53 -23.58 19.43 -37.01
N LYS A 54 -23.87 20.44 -36.18
CA LYS A 54 -23.31 20.58 -34.82
C LYS A 54 -23.72 19.44 -33.90
N PHE A 55 -24.95 18.95 -34.03
CA PHE A 55 -25.44 17.84 -33.22
C PHE A 55 -24.71 16.53 -33.57
N LEU A 56 -24.59 16.20 -34.85
CA LEU A 56 -23.85 15.03 -35.30
C LEU A 56 -22.36 15.12 -34.93
N LEU A 57 -21.76 16.30 -35.05
CA LEU A 57 -20.37 16.52 -34.63
C LEU A 57 -20.20 16.31 -33.12
N ALA A 58 -21.16 16.76 -32.29
CA ALA A 58 -21.14 16.53 -30.86
C ALA A 58 -21.25 15.05 -30.50
N GLU A 59 -22.14 14.29 -31.18
CA GLU A 59 -22.29 12.85 -30.99
C GLU A 59 -21.02 12.09 -31.37
N VAL A 60 -20.41 12.41 -32.50
CA VAL A 60 -19.16 11.79 -32.95
C VAL A 60 -18.01 12.10 -31.99
N ALA A 61 -17.90 13.36 -31.52
CA ALA A 61 -16.89 13.74 -30.53
C ALA A 61 -17.08 12.98 -29.21
N ALA A 62 -18.33 12.83 -28.74
CA ALA A 62 -18.65 12.07 -27.54
C ALA A 62 -18.26 10.58 -27.68
N GLN A 63 -18.58 9.95 -28.83
CA GLN A 63 -18.23 8.56 -29.11
C GLN A 63 -16.71 8.32 -29.19
N ARG A 64 -15.95 9.31 -29.65
CA ARG A 64 -14.50 9.27 -29.70
C ARG A 64 -13.81 9.60 -28.37
N GLY A 65 -14.56 9.89 -27.33
CA GLY A 65 -14.01 10.29 -26.04
C GLY A 65 -13.51 11.74 -25.99
N GLU A 66 -13.77 12.55 -27.02
CA GLU A 66 -13.44 13.99 -27.06
C GLU A 66 -14.47 14.81 -26.28
N LEU A 67 -14.63 14.49 -24.97
CA LEU A 67 -15.72 14.98 -24.15
C LEU A 67 -15.74 16.51 -24.00
N ASN A 68 -14.58 17.17 -24.02
CA ASN A 68 -14.53 18.64 -23.98
C ASN A 68 -15.15 19.26 -25.24
N THR A 69 -14.78 18.76 -26.40
CA THR A 69 -15.36 19.21 -27.68
C THR A 69 -16.87 18.97 -27.73
N ALA A 70 -17.31 17.77 -27.34
CA ALA A 70 -18.72 17.43 -27.27
C ALA A 70 -19.49 18.36 -26.30
N GLY A 71 -18.94 18.61 -25.11
CA GLY A 71 -19.52 19.49 -24.09
C GLY A 71 -19.72 20.93 -24.60
N HIS A 72 -18.76 21.49 -25.30
CA HIS A 72 -18.89 22.82 -25.93
C HIS A 72 -19.99 22.86 -26.99
N LEU A 73 -20.01 21.87 -27.90
CA LEU A 73 -21.00 21.79 -28.96
C LEU A 73 -22.44 21.64 -28.40
N TYR A 74 -22.63 20.76 -27.42
CA TYR A 74 -23.94 20.63 -26.77
C TYR A 74 -24.37 21.89 -26.01
N LEU A 75 -23.44 22.59 -25.37
CA LEU A 75 -23.74 23.86 -24.69
C LEU A 75 -24.15 24.94 -25.68
N ASP A 76 -23.48 25.03 -26.82
CA ASP A 76 -23.84 25.98 -27.88
C ASP A 76 -25.23 25.66 -28.47
N LEU A 77 -25.48 24.37 -28.73
CA LEU A 77 -26.80 23.91 -29.18
C LEU A 77 -27.90 24.20 -28.13
N ALA A 78 -27.61 23.98 -26.85
CA ALA A 78 -28.56 24.27 -25.78
C ALA A 78 -28.92 25.76 -25.69
N LYS A 79 -27.94 26.65 -25.85
CA LYS A 79 -28.14 28.11 -25.88
C LYS A 79 -28.96 28.53 -27.10
N LEU A 80 -28.65 27.97 -28.27
CA LEU A 80 -29.34 28.28 -29.53
C LEU A 80 -30.80 27.85 -29.52
N THR A 81 -31.07 26.62 -29.07
CA THR A 81 -32.38 25.99 -29.15
C THR A 81 -33.22 26.16 -27.90
N LYS A 82 -32.64 26.63 -26.79
CA LYS A 82 -33.24 26.64 -25.44
C LYS A 82 -33.77 25.28 -25.02
N SER A 83 -33.10 24.21 -25.45
CA SER A 83 -33.46 22.83 -25.18
C SER A 83 -32.91 22.36 -23.83
N ILE A 84 -33.83 21.97 -22.91
CA ILE A 84 -33.46 21.38 -21.61
C ILE A 84 -32.63 20.12 -21.79
N PRO A 85 -33.00 19.13 -22.62
CA PRO A 85 -32.20 17.92 -22.81
C PRO A 85 -30.75 18.17 -23.29
N LEU A 86 -30.56 19.17 -24.15
CA LEU A 86 -29.24 19.53 -24.61
C LEU A 86 -28.39 20.22 -23.51
N ALA A 87 -29.01 21.06 -22.69
CA ALA A 87 -28.36 21.70 -21.55
C ALA A 87 -27.97 20.67 -20.47
N GLU A 88 -28.85 19.72 -20.19
CA GLU A 88 -28.56 18.58 -19.32
C GLU A 88 -27.38 17.75 -19.85
N ARG A 89 -27.43 17.33 -21.13
CA ARG A 89 -26.39 16.55 -21.78
C ARG A 89 -25.04 17.27 -21.78
N ALA A 90 -25.04 18.59 -22.09
CA ALA A 90 -23.85 19.42 -22.01
C ALA A 90 -23.24 19.40 -20.59
N THR A 91 -24.10 19.49 -19.56
CA THR A 91 -23.67 19.48 -18.15
C THR A 91 -23.02 18.15 -17.78
N ARG A 92 -23.67 17.02 -18.09
CA ARG A 92 -23.19 15.67 -17.78
C ARG A 92 -21.85 15.36 -18.49
N ILE A 93 -21.77 15.60 -19.79
CA ILE A 93 -20.54 15.34 -20.59
C ILE A 93 -19.39 16.22 -20.08
N SER A 94 -19.66 17.50 -19.76
CA SER A 94 -18.62 18.39 -19.23
C SER A 94 -18.15 17.96 -17.83
N GLY A 95 -19.05 17.40 -17.02
CA GLY A 95 -18.69 16.78 -15.73
C GLY A 95 -17.78 15.59 -15.90
N SER A 96 -18.11 14.68 -16.83
CA SER A 96 -17.30 13.49 -17.14
C SER A 96 -15.92 13.85 -17.72
N SER A 97 -15.80 14.96 -18.47
CA SER A 97 -14.51 15.48 -18.97
C SER A 97 -13.65 16.15 -17.90
N ARG A 98 -14.09 16.19 -16.65
CA ARG A 98 -13.46 16.93 -15.53
C ARG A 98 -13.27 18.44 -15.80
N ASN A 99 -14.03 19.01 -16.75
CA ASN A 99 -14.03 20.44 -17.03
C ASN A 99 -15.11 21.14 -16.21
N GLY A 100 -14.84 21.37 -14.91
CA GLY A 100 -15.80 21.98 -13.98
C GLY A 100 -16.30 23.36 -14.41
N ARG A 101 -15.50 24.15 -15.15
CA ARG A 101 -15.92 25.46 -15.68
C ARG A 101 -17.00 25.30 -16.73
N LEU A 102 -16.79 24.42 -17.70
CA LEU A 102 -17.75 24.14 -18.77
C LEU A 102 -19.04 23.52 -18.22
N ALA A 103 -18.90 22.58 -17.27
CA ALA A 103 -20.04 21.97 -16.57
C ALA A 103 -20.87 23.03 -15.84
N LEU A 104 -20.23 23.96 -15.13
CA LEU A 104 -20.92 25.06 -14.43
C LEU A 104 -21.65 25.99 -15.41
N ASP A 105 -21.06 26.32 -16.56
CA ASP A 105 -21.70 27.19 -17.54
C ASP A 105 -22.89 26.48 -18.21
N ALA A 106 -22.79 25.18 -18.46
CA ALA A 106 -23.89 24.37 -18.96
C ALA A 106 -25.02 24.24 -17.93
N ALA A 107 -24.69 23.95 -16.69
CA ALA A 107 -25.67 23.86 -15.59
C ALA A 107 -26.42 25.20 -15.35
N LYS A 108 -25.76 26.34 -15.52
CA LYS A 108 -26.41 27.66 -15.45
C LYS A 108 -27.41 27.86 -16.59
N VAL A 109 -27.12 27.38 -17.80
CA VAL A 109 -28.05 27.40 -18.93
C VAL A 109 -29.25 26.52 -18.61
N TRP A 110 -29.04 25.31 -18.12
CA TRP A 110 -30.08 24.39 -17.72
C TRP A 110 -30.98 25.00 -16.62
N SER A 111 -30.38 25.56 -15.56
CA SER A 111 -31.13 26.20 -14.47
C SER A 111 -32.00 27.39 -14.91
N LYS A 112 -31.58 28.12 -15.95
CA LYS A 112 -32.42 29.20 -16.52
C LYS A 112 -33.61 28.66 -17.31
N LEU A 113 -33.45 27.50 -17.95
CA LEU A 113 -34.53 26.86 -18.71
C LEU A 113 -35.50 26.09 -17.81
N GLU A 114 -35.01 25.57 -16.66
CA GLU A 114 -35.79 24.77 -15.72
C GLU A 114 -35.52 25.19 -14.27
N PRO A 115 -35.96 26.39 -13.83
CA PRO A 115 -35.58 26.98 -12.56
C PRO A 115 -36.07 26.21 -11.32
N ASN A 116 -37.11 25.39 -11.46
CA ASN A 116 -37.70 24.62 -10.36
C ASN A 116 -37.17 23.20 -10.24
N SER A 117 -36.33 22.75 -11.16
CA SER A 117 -35.74 21.41 -11.12
C SER A 117 -34.79 21.24 -9.93
N LEU A 118 -35.09 20.29 -9.04
CA LEU A 118 -34.21 19.92 -7.91
C LEU A 118 -32.89 19.38 -8.42
N GLN A 119 -32.89 18.61 -9.49
CA GLN A 119 -31.72 18.00 -10.07
C GLN A 119 -30.66 19.03 -10.49
N VAL A 120 -31.08 20.06 -11.26
CA VAL A 120 -30.14 21.11 -11.67
C VAL A 120 -29.65 21.95 -10.50
N LYS A 121 -30.52 22.17 -9.47
CA LYS A 121 -30.10 22.87 -8.24
C LYS A 121 -29.04 22.07 -7.49
N GLN A 122 -29.19 20.76 -7.35
CA GLN A 122 -28.20 19.88 -6.73
C GLN A 122 -26.86 19.96 -7.48
N ILE A 123 -26.86 19.81 -8.81
CA ILE A 123 -25.66 19.90 -9.64
C ILE A 123 -25.01 21.28 -9.55
N LEU A 124 -25.80 22.36 -9.56
CA LEU A 124 -25.26 23.72 -9.39
C LEU A 124 -24.64 23.93 -8.00
N ALA A 125 -25.27 23.43 -6.95
CA ALA A 125 -24.72 23.49 -5.60
C ALA A 125 -23.37 22.76 -5.54
N GLU A 126 -23.30 21.55 -6.07
CA GLU A 126 -22.07 20.76 -6.12
C GLU A 126 -20.96 21.46 -6.91
N LEU A 127 -21.26 21.97 -8.11
CA LEU A 127 -20.28 22.68 -8.94
C LEU A 127 -19.81 23.99 -8.30
N TYR A 128 -20.68 24.74 -7.62
CA TYR A 128 -20.27 25.93 -6.88
C TYR A 128 -19.42 25.57 -5.66
N ILE A 129 -19.77 24.51 -4.92
CA ILE A 129 -18.97 24.04 -3.77
C ILE A 129 -17.59 23.57 -4.24
N SER A 130 -17.55 22.71 -5.25
CA SER A 130 -16.29 22.14 -5.79
C SER A 130 -15.38 23.23 -6.38
N SER A 131 -15.95 24.30 -6.98
CA SER A 131 -15.17 25.44 -7.46
C SER A 131 -14.81 26.46 -6.37
N GLY A 132 -15.13 26.18 -5.10
CA GLY A 132 -14.87 27.07 -3.96
C GLY A 132 -15.78 28.30 -3.90
N ASN A 133 -16.82 28.40 -4.75
CA ASN A 133 -17.73 29.54 -4.80
C ASN A 133 -18.90 29.37 -3.83
N LEU A 134 -18.55 29.22 -2.54
CA LEU A 134 -19.49 28.89 -1.47
C LEU A 134 -20.60 29.94 -1.26
N SER A 135 -20.33 31.20 -1.61
CA SER A 135 -21.32 32.27 -1.51
C SER A 135 -22.52 32.04 -2.46
N LYS A 136 -22.26 31.57 -3.68
CA LYS A 136 -23.31 31.25 -4.66
C LYS A 136 -23.99 29.90 -4.35
N ALA A 137 -23.29 28.97 -3.72
CA ALA A 137 -23.89 27.71 -3.27
C ALA A 137 -24.89 27.92 -2.11
N THR A 138 -24.61 28.88 -1.21
CA THR A 138 -25.39 29.11 0.02
C THR A 138 -26.91 29.17 -0.19
N PRO A 139 -27.50 30.02 -1.06
CA PRO A 139 -28.94 30.10 -1.24
C PRO A 139 -29.53 28.80 -1.79
N ILE A 140 -28.83 28.15 -2.74
CA ILE A 140 -29.31 26.92 -3.38
C ILE A 140 -29.33 25.77 -2.36
N VAL A 141 -28.28 25.63 -1.56
CA VAL A 141 -28.20 24.58 -0.53
C VAL A 141 -29.26 24.78 0.55
N LYS A 142 -29.54 26.02 0.96
CA LYS A 142 -30.63 26.29 1.92
C LYS A 142 -32.00 25.87 1.36
N GLU A 143 -32.28 26.23 0.13
CA GLU A 143 -33.53 25.86 -0.53
C GLU A 143 -33.66 24.32 -0.65
N LEU A 144 -32.57 23.62 -1.03
CA LEU A 144 -32.56 22.15 -1.11
C LEU A 144 -32.84 21.50 0.24
N LEU A 145 -32.21 21.99 1.32
CA LEU A 145 -32.43 21.48 2.68
C LEU A 145 -33.82 21.80 3.25
N GLU A 146 -34.43 22.90 2.84
CA GLU A 146 -35.82 23.26 3.24
C GLU A 146 -36.85 22.34 2.56
N GLN A 147 -36.58 21.91 1.33
CA GLN A 147 -37.45 21.02 0.55
C GLN A 147 -37.25 19.53 0.89
N ASP A 148 -36.10 19.17 1.45
CA ASP A 148 -35.78 17.79 1.85
C ASP A 148 -36.52 17.42 3.14
N LYS A 149 -37.43 16.43 3.05
CA LYS A 149 -38.15 15.89 4.22
C LYS A 149 -37.22 15.17 5.19
N GLU A 150 -36.16 14.56 4.67
CA GLU A 150 -35.13 13.80 5.42
C GLU A 150 -33.82 14.58 5.52
N ARG A 151 -33.91 15.82 5.99
CA ARG A 151 -32.79 16.81 6.06
C ARG A 151 -31.45 16.26 6.50
N GLY A 152 -31.42 15.12 7.15
CA GLY A 152 -30.21 14.40 7.56
C GLY A 152 -29.34 13.95 6.40
N GLU A 153 -29.93 13.33 5.37
CA GLU A 153 -29.19 12.85 4.20
C GLU A 153 -28.53 14.01 3.44
N GLY A 154 -29.22 15.14 3.35
CA GLY A 154 -28.67 16.35 2.75
C GLY A 154 -27.40 16.85 3.42
N PHE A 155 -27.30 16.77 4.76
CA PHE A 155 -26.07 17.14 5.49
C PHE A 155 -24.94 16.14 5.27
N LEU A 156 -25.23 14.84 5.23
CA LEU A 156 -24.22 13.82 4.94
C LEU A 156 -23.68 13.96 3.51
N TYR A 157 -24.56 14.24 2.55
CA TYR A 157 -24.16 14.53 1.17
C TYR A 157 -23.29 15.80 1.08
N LEU A 158 -23.67 16.89 1.75
CA LEU A 158 -22.85 18.12 1.82
C LEU A 158 -21.48 17.85 2.43
N ASN A 159 -21.41 16.99 3.44
CA ASN A 159 -20.15 16.60 4.04
C ASN A 159 -19.21 15.93 3.03
N SER A 160 -19.70 15.02 2.20
CA SER A 160 -18.92 14.35 1.18
C SER A 160 -18.34 15.32 0.14
N ILE A 161 -19.13 16.30 -0.30
CA ILE A 161 -18.68 17.32 -1.26
C ILE A 161 -17.66 18.28 -0.63
N LEU A 162 -17.94 18.75 0.60
CA LEU A 162 -17.06 19.69 1.31
C LEU A 162 -15.70 19.08 1.65
N SER A 163 -15.64 17.76 1.79
CA SER A 163 -14.36 17.05 1.99
C SER A 163 -13.38 17.28 0.84
N LYS A 164 -13.86 17.52 -0.39
CA LYS A 164 -13.08 17.73 -1.61
C LYS A 164 -12.64 19.19 -1.81
N VAL A 165 -13.21 20.14 -1.04
CA VAL A 165 -12.86 21.58 -1.13
C VAL A 165 -11.46 21.81 -0.58
N GLU A 166 -10.58 22.47 -1.35
CA GLU A 166 -9.19 22.74 -0.95
C GLU A 166 -9.10 23.62 0.31
N ASN A 167 -9.85 24.72 0.33
CA ASN A 167 -9.85 25.65 1.47
C ASN A 167 -10.77 25.15 2.59
N LYS A 168 -10.21 24.32 3.48
CA LYS A 168 -10.95 23.72 4.61
C LYS A 168 -11.54 24.76 5.58
N LYS A 169 -10.87 25.92 5.77
CA LYS A 169 -11.40 26.99 6.62
C LYS A 169 -12.66 27.61 6.04
N ASN A 170 -12.72 27.79 4.72
CA ASN A 170 -13.91 28.31 4.07
C ASN A 170 -15.05 27.28 4.06
N ALA A 171 -14.73 26.00 3.82
CA ALA A 171 -15.69 24.90 3.94
C ALA A 171 -16.31 24.85 5.35
N LEU A 172 -15.51 24.99 6.39
CA LEU A 172 -15.98 25.04 7.78
C LEU A 172 -16.94 26.23 8.01
N ARG A 173 -16.56 27.45 7.59
CA ARG A 173 -17.43 28.63 7.75
C ARG A 173 -18.77 28.45 7.02
N PHE A 174 -18.71 27.86 5.85
CA PHE A 174 -19.90 27.58 5.05
C PHE A 174 -20.84 26.63 5.78
N ILE A 175 -20.34 25.46 6.24
CA ILE A 175 -21.20 24.45 6.88
C ILE A 175 -21.77 24.97 8.22
N ILE A 176 -21.00 25.71 9.03
CA ILE A 176 -21.50 26.35 10.25
C ILE A 176 -22.69 27.27 9.93
N LYS A 177 -22.60 28.05 8.84
CA LYS A 177 -23.70 28.94 8.42
C LYS A 177 -24.95 28.16 7.97
N ILE A 178 -24.73 27.05 7.28
CA ILE A 178 -25.84 26.20 6.76
C ILE A 178 -26.49 25.42 7.89
N SER A 179 -25.73 24.89 8.86
CA SER A 179 -26.24 24.05 9.97
C SER A 179 -26.93 24.84 11.07
N LYS A 180 -26.66 26.17 11.19
CA LYS A 180 -27.21 27.03 12.26
C LYS A 180 -28.72 26.93 12.47
N PRO A 181 -29.59 26.82 11.43
CA PRO A 181 -31.02 26.64 11.60
C PRO A 181 -31.45 25.25 12.11
N TYR A 182 -30.54 24.31 12.23
CA TYR A 182 -30.83 22.89 12.53
C TYR A 182 -30.14 22.37 13.81
N PRO A 183 -30.33 23.02 14.98
CA PRO A 183 -29.61 22.73 16.21
C PRO A 183 -29.97 21.37 16.85
N LYS A 184 -30.98 20.66 16.33
CA LYS A 184 -31.38 19.34 16.81
C LYS A 184 -30.99 18.21 15.83
N SER A 185 -30.39 18.53 14.68
CA SER A 185 -29.98 17.52 13.72
C SER A 185 -28.58 17.03 14.05
N LYS A 186 -28.45 15.74 14.39
CA LYS A 186 -27.16 15.08 14.60
C LYS A 186 -26.29 15.11 13.34
N GLU A 187 -26.89 15.02 12.15
CA GLU A 187 -26.20 15.05 10.87
C GLU A 187 -25.63 16.45 10.57
N ALA A 188 -26.35 17.50 10.94
CA ALA A 188 -25.86 18.88 10.82
C ALA A 188 -24.62 19.11 11.73
N HIS A 189 -24.69 18.66 12.98
CA HIS A 189 -23.55 18.69 13.90
C HIS A 189 -22.39 17.85 13.40
N PHE A 190 -22.66 16.68 12.83
CA PHE A 190 -21.63 15.83 12.24
C PHE A 190 -20.91 16.50 11.07
N ALA A 191 -21.65 17.15 10.18
CA ALA A 191 -21.04 17.89 9.07
C ALA A 191 -20.14 19.03 9.56
N VAL A 192 -20.51 19.71 10.65
CA VAL A 192 -19.65 20.72 11.28
C VAL A 192 -18.42 20.07 11.95
N ALA A 193 -18.61 18.99 12.70
CA ALA A 193 -17.52 18.26 13.36
C ALA A 193 -16.46 17.79 12.34
N HIS A 194 -16.92 17.19 11.25
CA HIS A 194 -16.05 16.71 10.18
C HIS A 194 -15.28 17.87 9.52
N ALA A 195 -15.97 18.93 9.10
CA ALA A 195 -15.32 20.09 8.51
C ALA A 195 -14.36 20.79 9.49
N ALA A 196 -14.67 20.81 10.79
CA ALA A 196 -13.82 21.37 11.83
C ALA A 196 -12.51 20.56 11.98
N PHE A 197 -12.59 19.23 11.98
CA PHE A 197 -11.41 18.37 12.05
C PHE A 197 -10.47 18.63 10.86
N PHE A 198 -10.97 18.62 9.63
CA PHE A 198 -10.15 18.87 8.44
C PHE A 198 -9.65 20.33 8.32
N ALA A 199 -10.29 21.28 9.03
CA ALA A 199 -9.81 22.65 9.18
C ALA A 199 -8.81 22.81 10.36
N ASN A 200 -8.36 21.70 10.98
CA ASN A 200 -7.47 21.65 12.14
C ASN A 200 -8.05 22.37 13.39
N LYS A 201 -9.36 22.22 13.60
CA LYS A 201 -10.10 22.75 14.75
C LYS A 201 -10.66 21.61 15.59
N LYS A 202 -9.73 20.78 16.16
CA LYS A 202 -10.08 19.56 16.91
C LYS A 202 -11.03 19.83 18.08
N ASP A 203 -10.85 20.95 18.80
CA ASP A 203 -11.73 21.30 19.94
C ASP A 203 -13.18 21.53 19.49
N LEU A 204 -13.37 22.20 18.34
CA LEU A 204 -14.72 22.39 17.80
C LEU A 204 -15.30 21.05 17.32
N ALA A 205 -14.50 20.21 16.67
CA ALA A 205 -14.97 18.90 16.25
C ALA A 205 -15.47 18.06 17.44
N ASN A 206 -14.70 18.04 18.56
CA ASN A 206 -15.11 17.34 19.77
C ASN A 206 -16.38 17.91 20.39
N LYS A 207 -16.52 19.25 20.48
CA LYS A 207 -17.74 19.89 20.99
C LYS A 207 -18.98 19.50 20.19
N GLU A 208 -18.87 19.47 18.87
CA GLU A 208 -19.99 19.06 18.00
C GLU A 208 -20.32 17.57 18.18
N LEU A 209 -19.31 16.71 18.38
CA LEU A 209 -19.51 15.30 18.68
C LEU A 209 -20.15 15.10 20.08
N ASP A 210 -19.82 15.92 21.07
CA ASP A 210 -20.46 15.88 22.40
C ASP A 210 -21.96 16.22 22.30
N ILE A 211 -22.33 17.18 21.42
CA ILE A 211 -23.73 17.50 21.14
C ILE A 211 -24.44 16.30 20.52
N ILE A 212 -23.79 15.63 19.54
CA ILE A 212 -24.35 14.44 18.92
C ILE A 212 -24.58 13.32 19.93
N GLU A 213 -23.62 13.09 20.84
CA GLU A 213 -23.74 12.07 21.88
C GLU A 213 -24.97 12.32 22.79
N ASN A 214 -25.28 13.59 23.08
CA ASN A 214 -26.48 13.97 23.82
C ASN A 214 -27.79 13.78 23.04
N ILE A 215 -27.74 13.90 21.69
CA ILE A 215 -28.91 13.68 20.82
C ILE A 215 -29.14 12.18 20.59
N ASP A 216 -28.08 11.46 20.23
CA ASP A 216 -28.10 10.03 19.90
C ASP A 216 -26.75 9.38 20.24
N SER A 217 -26.63 8.88 21.47
CA SER A 217 -25.41 8.25 21.97
C SER A 217 -25.04 6.91 21.29
N LYS A 218 -25.96 6.37 20.45
CA LYS A 218 -25.76 5.11 19.73
C LYS A 218 -25.46 5.29 18.25
N TRP A 219 -25.38 6.50 17.76
CA TRP A 219 -25.13 6.74 16.34
C TRP A 219 -23.69 6.37 15.97
N GLU A 220 -23.54 5.19 15.37
CA GLU A 220 -22.22 4.57 15.09
C GLU A 220 -21.32 5.48 14.23
N THR A 221 -21.88 6.23 13.28
CA THR A 221 -21.10 7.17 12.45
C THR A 221 -20.33 8.20 13.29
N ALA A 222 -20.95 8.76 14.32
CA ALA A 222 -20.27 9.71 15.21
C ALA A 222 -19.24 9.03 16.10
N ILE A 223 -19.54 7.83 16.60
CA ILE A 223 -18.61 7.02 17.38
C ILE A 223 -17.36 6.66 16.57
N LEU A 224 -17.55 6.21 15.33
CA LEU A 224 -16.46 5.89 14.40
C LEU A 224 -15.59 7.12 14.13
N PHE A 225 -16.22 8.27 13.89
CA PHE A 225 -15.48 9.50 13.62
C PHE A 225 -14.73 10.02 14.86
N ARG A 226 -15.33 9.94 16.05
CA ARG A 226 -14.64 10.27 17.33
C ARG A 226 -13.42 9.37 17.54
N GLY A 227 -13.59 8.07 17.38
CA GLY A 227 -12.49 7.11 17.50
C GLY A 227 -11.38 7.37 16.48
N PHE A 228 -11.73 7.70 15.23
CA PHE A 228 -10.79 8.11 14.20
C PHE A 228 -9.98 9.36 14.62
N ILE A 229 -10.62 10.38 15.20
CA ILE A 229 -9.93 11.59 15.69
C ILE A 229 -8.95 11.23 16.82
N ILE A 230 -9.36 10.39 17.76
CA ILE A 230 -8.52 9.97 18.89
C ILE A 230 -7.32 9.17 18.39
N GLN A 231 -7.53 8.27 17.42
CA GLN A 231 -6.50 7.38 16.88
C GLN A 231 -5.34 8.14 16.22
N GLN A 232 -5.59 9.35 15.65
CA GLN A 232 -4.55 10.14 14.98
C GLN A 232 -3.39 10.49 15.92
N ASP A 233 -3.68 10.73 17.19
CA ASP A 233 -2.68 11.15 18.17
C ASP A 233 -2.37 10.03 19.20
N TRP A 234 -3.36 9.17 19.50
CA TRP A 234 -3.33 8.22 20.62
C TRP A 234 -4.05 6.91 20.27
N PRO A 235 -3.42 5.98 19.51
CA PRO A 235 -4.05 4.71 19.15
C PRO A 235 -4.56 3.89 20.34
N GLU A 236 -3.82 3.88 21.46
CA GLU A 236 -4.20 3.15 22.67
C GLU A 236 -5.46 3.74 23.35
N LYS A 237 -5.64 5.07 23.25
CA LYS A 237 -6.87 5.69 23.77
C LYS A 237 -8.07 5.40 22.87
N ALA A 238 -7.85 5.29 21.55
CA ALA A 238 -8.90 4.89 20.62
C ALA A 238 -9.32 3.43 20.86
N GLU A 239 -8.38 2.56 21.16
CA GLU A 239 -8.65 1.18 21.58
C GLU A 239 -9.56 1.15 22.81
N ALA A 240 -9.19 1.85 23.89
CA ALA A 240 -9.96 1.92 25.11
C ALA A 240 -11.36 2.50 24.88
N PHE A 241 -11.47 3.56 24.05
CA PHE A 241 -12.74 4.18 23.69
C PHE A 241 -13.69 3.21 22.98
N TYR A 242 -13.22 2.48 21.98
CA TYR A 242 -14.04 1.50 21.27
C TYR A 242 -14.39 0.29 22.15
N PHE A 243 -13.47 -0.16 22.99
CA PHE A 243 -13.73 -1.24 23.94
C PHE A 243 -14.86 -0.88 24.90
N ASP A 244 -14.82 0.31 25.50
CA ASP A 244 -15.86 0.79 26.44
C ASP A 244 -17.22 0.96 25.76
N TYR A 245 -17.24 1.42 24.52
CA TYR A 245 -18.47 1.50 23.74
C TYR A 245 -19.07 0.12 23.45
N LEU A 246 -18.24 -0.83 23.01
CA LEU A 246 -18.65 -2.19 22.67
C LEU A 246 -19.12 -3.01 23.87
N ARG A 247 -18.63 -2.70 25.09
CA ARG A 247 -19.17 -3.31 26.31
C ARG A 247 -20.65 -3.03 26.52
N LYS A 248 -21.13 -1.86 26.10
CA LYS A 248 -22.53 -1.41 26.22
C LYS A 248 -23.36 -1.72 24.96
N ASN A 249 -22.69 -1.83 23.79
CA ASN A 249 -23.34 -1.95 22.49
C ASN A 249 -22.74 -3.14 21.72
N GLN A 250 -23.05 -4.36 22.16
CA GLN A 250 -22.44 -5.58 21.64
C GLN A 250 -22.76 -5.90 20.17
N THR A 251 -23.82 -5.31 19.63
CA THR A 251 -24.26 -5.52 18.24
C THR A 251 -23.71 -4.49 17.26
N ALA A 252 -22.92 -3.51 17.71
CA ALA A 252 -22.32 -2.46 16.91
C ALA A 252 -21.16 -3.03 16.05
N ASN A 253 -21.51 -3.68 14.94
CA ASN A 253 -20.55 -4.44 14.15
C ASN A 253 -19.55 -3.55 13.41
N GLU A 254 -19.96 -2.34 12.94
CA GLU A 254 -19.06 -1.38 12.31
C GLU A 254 -17.99 -0.88 13.30
N VAL A 255 -18.40 -0.56 14.52
CA VAL A 255 -17.46 -0.15 15.58
C VAL A 255 -16.54 -1.30 15.98
N ARG A 256 -17.07 -2.52 16.04
CA ARG A 256 -16.26 -3.74 16.29
C ARG A 256 -15.19 -3.96 15.23
N LEU A 257 -15.52 -3.69 13.97
CA LEU A 257 -14.58 -3.79 12.87
C LEU A 257 -13.41 -2.81 13.05
N GLU A 258 -13.70 -1.55 13.36
CA GLU A 258 -12.64 -0.56 13.61
C GLU A 258 -11.82 -0.87 14.86
N TYR A 259 -12.46 -1.38 15.93
CA TYR A 259 -11.76 -1.86 17.11
C TYR A 259 -10.78 -2.99 16.77
N ALA A 260 -11.22 -3.99 16.00
CA ALA A 260 -10.37 -5.09 15.57
C ALA A 260 -9.17 -4.62 14.72
N LYS A 261 -9.39 -3.63 13.84
CA LYS A 261 -8.30 -3.01 13.06
C LYS A 261 -7.27 -2.30 13.96
N ILE A 262 -7.72 -1.57 14.97
CA ILE A 262 -6.82 -0.91 15.94
C ILE A 262 -5.99 -1.94 16.70
N LEU A 263 -6.62 -3.02 17.19
CA LEU A 263 -5.92 -4.12 17.85
C LEU A 263 -4.83 -4.71 16.96
N THR A 264 -5.12 -4.90 15.66
CA THR A 264 -4.13 -5.38 14.69
C THR A 264 -2.96 -4.41 14.53
N ASN A 265 -3.24 -3.11 14.43
CA ASN A 265 -2.20 -2.07 14.32
C ASN A 265 -1.32 -2.01 15.59
N LEU A 266 -1.91 -2.25 16.75
CA LEU A 266 -1.20 -2.35 18.03
C LEU A 266 -0.54 -3.72 18.26
N LYS A 267 -0.58 -4.62 17.26
CA LYS A 267 -0.03 -5.99 17.30
C LYS A 267 -0.66 -6.88 18.38
N LYS A 268 -1.86 -6.56 18.83
CA LYS A 268 -2.66 -7.38 19.74
C LYS A 268 -3.46 -8.42 18.94
N TYR A 269 -2.73 -9.33 18.30
CA TYR A 269 -3.30 -10.22 17.27
C TYR A 269 -4.33 -11.22 17.81
N ASP A 270 -4.14 -11.72 19.06
CA ASP A 270 -5.11 -12.63 19.68
C ASP A 270 -6.46 -11.96 19.95
N GLU A 271 -6.44 -10.73 20.46
CA GLU A 271 -7.64 -9.94 20.69
C GLU A 271 -8.30 -9.54 19.35
N ALA A 272 -7.50 -9.10 18.37
CA ALA A 272 -7.98 -8.78 17.04
C ALA A 272 -8.69 -9.99 16.40
N LYS A 273 -8.06 -11.18 16.45
CA LYS A 273 -8.64 -12.43 15.96
C LYS A 273 -10.00 -12.71 16.57
N LYS A 274 -10.14 -12.56 17.90
CA LYS A 274 -11.41 -12.78 18.61
C LYS A 274 -12.52 -11.86 18.10
N GLU A 275 -12.20 -10.58 17.86
CA GLU A 275 -13.20 -9.61 17.37
C GLU A 275 -13.56 -9.84 15.91
N PHE A 276 -12.59 -10.16 15.04
CA PHE A 276 -12.87 -10.52 13.65
C PHE A 276 -13.69 -11.81 13.54
N LEU A 277 -13.46 -12.81 14.41
CA LEU A 277 -14.24 -14.04 14.44
C LEU A 277 -15.74 -13.81 14.75
N LYS A 278 -16.06 -12.77 15.54
CA LYS A 278 -17.46 -12.37 15.79
C LYS A 278 -18.14 -11.79 14.54
N LEU A 279 -17.35 -11.20 13.63
CA LEU A 279 -17.84 -10.50 12.44
C LEU A 279 -17.91 -11.39 11.19
N VAL A 280 -17.02 -12.39 11.08
CA VAL A 280 -16.76 -13.13 9.84
C VAL A 280 -17.96 -13.94 9.33
N ASN A 281 -18.94 -14.24 10.18
CA ASN A 281 -20.17 -14.94 9.82
C ASN A 281 -21.43 -14.05 9.96
N GLY A 282 -21.27 -12.78 10.23
CA GLY A 282 -22.37 -11.81 10.43
C GLY A 282 -22.73 -11.04 9.15
N SER A 283 -23.42 -9.91 9.35
CA SER A 283 -23.85 -9.01 8.27
C SER A 283 -22.71 -8.36 7.48
N LEU A 284 -21.53 -8.26 8.09
CA LEU A 284 -20.31 -7.73 7.45
C LEU A 284 -19.43 -8.83 6.83
N ALA A 285 -19.94 -10.06 6.78
CA ALA A 285 -19.21 -11.20 6.24
C ALA A 285 -18.85 -10.98 4.76
N SER A 286 -17.56 -11.07 4.46
CA SER A 286 -17.02 -10.91 3.10
C SER A 286 -15.84 -11.85 2.88
N SER A 287 -15.42 -11.98 1.62
CA SER A 287 -14.17 -12.68 1.28
C SER A 287 -12.97 -12.03 1.95
N ASP A 288 -12.92 -10.69 1.99
CA ASP A 288 -11.83 -9.93 2.59
C ASP A 288 -11.78 -10.09 4.13
N MET A 289 -12.95 -10.19 4.78
CA MET A 289 -13.03 -10.48 6.21
C MET A 289 -12.46 -11.86 6.52
N SER A 290 -12.80 -12.86 5.71
CA SER A 290 -12.25 -14.21 5.85
C SER A 290 -10.74 -14.22 5.62
N LEU A 291 -10.25 -13.50 4.59
CA LEU A 291 -8.82 -13.32 4.34
C LEU A 291 -8.12 -12.69 5.54
N THR A 292 -8.71 -11.65 6.13
CA THR A 292 -8.13 -10.97 7.30
C THR A 292 -7.97 -11.92 8.49
N VAL A 293 -8.99 -12.73 8.78
CA VAL A 293 -8.91 -13.76 9.85
C VAL A 293 -7.83 -14.79 9.55
N ALA A 294 -7.72 -15.23 8.29
CA ALA A 294 -6.70 -16.19 7.88
C ALA A 294 -5.27 -15.63 8.06
N LEU A 295 -5.05 -14.39 7.67
CA LEU A 295 -3.75 -13.73 7.84
C LEU A 295 -3.37 -13.51 9.32
N LEU A 296 -4.33 -13.15 10.17
CA LEU A 296 -4.11 -13.07 11.61
C LEU A 296 -3.79 -14.45 12.21
N ALA A 297 -4.42 -15.51 11.73
CA ALA A 297 -4.11 -16.87 12.13
C ALA A 297 -2.67 -17.26 11.74
N ILE A 298 -2.19 -16.87 10.57
CA ILE A 298 -0.78 -17.05 10.16
C ILE A 298 0.19 -16.32 11.10
N GLU A 299 -0.12 -15.07 11.49
CA GLU A 299 0.72 -14.33 12.44
C GLU A 299 0.81 -15.01 13.82
N LEU A 300 -0.22 -15.76 14.18
CA LEU A 300 -0.31 -16.51 15.44
C LEU A 300 0.14 -17.99 15.30
N ASP A 301 0.73 -18.36 14.15
CA ASP A 301 1.14 -19.72 13.82
C ASP A 301 -0.02 -20.77 13.87
N ASP A 302 -1.29 -20.31 13.78
CA ASP A 302 -2.50 -21.16 13.76
C ASP A 302 -2.86 -21.57 12.32
N ASN A 303 -2.07 -22.50 11.75
CA ASN A 303 -2.22 -22.94 10.37
C ASN A 303 -3.55 -23.65 10.07
N VAL A 304 -4.21 -24.22 11.08
CA VAL A 304 -5.52 -24.89 10.92
C VAL A 304 -6.61 -23.85 10.71
N LEU A 305 -6.61 -22.81 11.55
CA LEU A 305 -7.56 -21.72 11.40
C LEU A 305 -7.31 -20.92 10.13
N ALA A 306 -6.03 -20.69 9.79
CA ALA A 306 -5.64 -20.02 8.56
C ALA A 306 -6.19 -20.72 7.31
N GLU A 307 -5.97 -22.02 7.19
CA GLU A 307 -6.50 -22.84 6.09
C GLU A 307 -8.02 -22.74 5.97
N LYS A 308 -8.74 -22.88 7.10
CA LYS A 308 -10.20 -22.79 7.12
C LYS A 308 -10.68 -21.46 6.50
N TYR A 309 -10.11 -20.34 6.93
CA TYR A 309 -10.57 -19.02 6.50
C TYR A 309 -10.01 -18.58 5.14
N PHE A 310 -8.88 -19.12 4.70
CA PHE A 310 -8.45 -19.00 3.30
C PHE A 310 -9.42 -19.69 2.35
N ASN A 311 -9.83 -20.93 2.66
CA ASN A 311 -10.82 -21.64 1.87
C ASN A 311 -12.18 -20.90 1.86
N GLN A 312 -12.64 -20.41 3.01
CA GLN A 312 -13.86 -19.62 3.09
C GLN A 312 -13.78 -18.31 2.28
N SER A 313 -12.61 -17.68 2.21
CA SER A 313 -12.39 -16.49 1.36
C SER A 313 -12.52 -16.84 -0.12
N LEU A 314 -11.96 -17.98 -0.54
CA LEU A 314 -12.10 -18.49 -1.91
C LEU A 314 -13.56 -18.84 -2.26
N GLU A 315 -14.27 -19.53 -1.36
CA GLU A 315 -15.69 -19.88 -1.53
C GLU A 315 -16.58 -18.64 -1.69
N ARG A 316 -16.20 -17.52 -1.02
CA ARG A 316 -16.87 -16.23 -1.14
C ARG A 316 -16.44 -15.41 -2.35
N GLY A 317 -15.63 -15.96 -3.24
CA GLY A 317 -15.27 -15.34 -4.51
C GLY A 317 -14.27 -14.18 -4.38
N HIS A 318 -13.21 -14.35 -3.59
CA HIS A 318 -12.17 -13.33 -3.49
C HIS A 318 -11.60 -12.95 -4.86
N SER A 319 -11.47 -11.64 -5.13
CA SER A 319 -11.09 -11.10 -6.45
C SER A 319 -9.67 -11.46 -6.90
N GLN A 320 -8.77 -11.72 -5.94
CA GLN A 320 -7.37 -12.05 -6.19
C GLN A 320 -6.98 -13.36 -5.49
N PRO A 321 -7.42 -14.53 -6.00
CA PRO A 321 -7.22 -15.81 -5.32
C PRO A 321 -5.76 -16.30 -5.35
N GLY A 322 -4.92 -15.76 -6.26
CA GLY A 322 -3.55 -16.21 -6.44
C GLY A 322 -2.70 -16.13 -5.16
N GLN A 323 -2.83 -15.04 -4.40
CA GLN A 323 -2.13 -14.89 -3.13
C GLN A 323 -2.61 -15.92 -2.09
N ILE A 324 -3.91 -16.21 -2.06
CA ILE A 324 -4.46 -17.20 -1.14
C ILE A 324 -3.93 -18.59 -1.47
N TYR A 325 -3.83 -18.93 -2.76
CA TYR A 325 -3.24 -20.21 -3.20
C TYR A 325 -1.79 -20.37 -2.72
N ILE A 326 -0.99 -19.28 -2.76
CA ILE A 326 0.38 -19.31 -2.26
C ILE A 326 0.42 -19.56 -0.75
N TYR A 327 -0.44 -18.92 0.05
CA TYR A 327 -0.51 -19.18 1.49
C TYR A 327 -0.92 -20.62 1.79
N LEU A 328 -1.94 -21.15 1.10
CA LEU A 328 -2.35 -22.53 1.26
C LEU A 328 -1.22 -23.50 0.88
N ALA A 329 -0.52 -23.24 -0.23
CA ALA A 329 0.63 -24.05 -0.63
C ALA A 329 1.72 -24.08 0.47
N ARG A 330 2.02 -22.95 1.11
CA ARG A 330 2.98 -22.89 2.22
C ARG A 330 2.50 -23.63 3.46
N ILE A 331 1.20 -23.59 3.78
CA ILE A 331 0.61 -24.36 4.90
C ILE A 331 0.80 -25.86 4.68
N TYR A 332 0.52 -26.34 3.46
CA TYR A 332 0.68 -27.76 3.14
C TYR A 332 2.15 -28.18 3.08
N GLU A 333 3.04 -27.28 2.63
CA GLU A 333 4.49 -27.53 2.66
C GLU A 333 5.03 -27.68 4.10
N ILE A 334 4.56 -26.84 5.04
CA ILE A 334 4.92 -26.96 6.47
C ILE A 334 4.46 -28.32 7.04
N ARG A 335 3.36 -28.87 6.53
CA ARG A 335 2.86 -30.20 6.92
C ARG A 335 3.56 -31.34 6.19
N ASN A 336 4.54 -31.05 5.33
CA ASN A 336 5.24 -32.00 4.45
C ASN A 336 4.30 -32.71 3.45
N ASP A 337 3.14 -32.10 3.15
CA ASP A 337 2.24 -32.57 2.09
C ASP A 337 2.59 -31.88 0.76
N TYR A 338 3.64 -32.40 0.12
CA TYR A 338 4.16 -31.84 -1.11
C TYR A 338 3.14 -31.84 -2.26
N ASP A 339 2.36 -32.91 -2.41
CA ASP A 339 1.41 -33.05 -3.52
C ASP A 339 0.28 -32.02 -3.40
N ALA A 340 -0.26 -31.84 -2.20
CA ALA A 340 -1.24 -30.79 -1.94
C ALA A 340 -0.64 -29.40 -2.12
N ALA A 341 0.58 -29.15 -1.63
CA ALA A 341 1.28 -27.87 -1.81
C ALA A 341 1.44 -27.52 -3.29
N MET A 342 1.92 -28.47 -4.12
CA MET A 342 2.05 -28.29 -5.57
C MET A 342 0.71 -28.12 -6.28
N SER A 343 -0.33 -28.82 -5.82
CA SER A 343 -1.70 -28.62 -6.36
C SER A 343 -2.16 -27.16 -6.19
N TRP A 344 -1.89 -26.55 -5.04
CA TRP A 344 -2.23 -25.14 -4.79
C TRP A 344 -1.36 -24.18 -5.62
N VAL A 345 -0.05 -24.41 -5.73
CA VAL A 345 0.85 -23.63 -6.60
C VAL A 345 0.35 -23.62 -8.05
N ASN A 346 -0.04 -24.79 -8.57
CA ASN A 346 -0.46 -24.96 -9.96
C ASN A 346 -1.83 -24.31 -10.29
N LYS A 347 -2.64 -23.95 -9.28
CA LYS A 347 -3.85 -23.14 -9.48
C LYS A 347 -3.55 -21.71 -9.89
N VAL A 348 -2.34 -21.21 -9.63
CA VAL A 348 -1.90 -19.88 -10.08
C VAL A 348 -1.38 -20.00 -11.51
N SER A 349 -2.24 -19.86 -12.50
CA SER A 349 -1.92 -20.05 -13.92
C SER A 349 -1.54 -18.75 -14.65
N SER A 350 -1.83 -17.59 -14.06
CA SER A 350 -1.56 -16.26 -14.63
C SER A 350 -1.72 -15.14 -13.57
N GLY A 351 -1.43 -13.90 -13.96
CA GLY A 351 -1.64 -12.72 -13.11
C GLY A 351 -0.44 -12.39 -12.21
N PRO A 352 -0.60 -11.44 -11.29
CA PRO A 352 0.52 -10.84 -10.54
C PRO A 352 1.29 -11.82 -9.64
N ASN A 353 0.65 -12.91 -9.22
CA ASN A 353 1.27 -13.91 -8.36
C ASN A 353 1.91 -15.09 -9.14
N PHE A 354 1.87 -15.07 -10.48
CA PHE A 354 2.31 -16.22 -11.28
C PHE A 354 3.81 -16.49 -11.15
N LEU A 355 4.65 -15.44 -11.20
CA LEU A 355 6.10 -15.58 -10.99
C LEU A 355 6.41 -16.11 -9.58
N GLU A 356 5.75 -15.56 -8.55
CA GLU A 356 5.94 -16.02 -7.16
C GLU A 356 5.56 -17.49 -7.01
N ALA A 357 4.45 -17.91 -7.61
CA ALA A 357 4.02 -19.30 -7.58
C ALA A 357 5.04 -20.23 -8.26
N LYS A 358 5.59 -19.85 -9.40
CA LYS A 358 6.64 -20.63 -10.10
C LYS A 358 7.91 -20.77 -9.27
N ILE A 359 8.36 -19.68 -8.64
CA ILE A 359 9.51 -19.70 -7.73
C ILE A 359 9.24 -20.60 -6.54
N LEU A 360 8.07 -20.49 -5.91
CA LEU A 360 7.69 -21.32 -4.78
C LEU A 360 7.63 -22.82 -5.15
N GLY A 361 7.02 -23.12 -6.29
CA GLY A 361 6.96 -24.49 -6.82
C GLY A 361 8.34 -25.06 -7.07
N ALA A 362 9.27 -24.27 -7.63
CA ALA A 362 10.66 -24.70 -7.81
C ALA A 362 11.38 -24.95 -6.48
N GLN A 363 11.17 -24.08 -5.48
CA GLN A 363 11.73 -24.26 -4.13
C GLN A 363 11.21 -25.55 -3.48
N PHE A 364 9.93 -25.85 -3.58
CA PHE A 364 9.34 -27.10 -3.10
C PHE A 364 9.92 -28.30 -3.84
N THR A 365 10.01 -28.21 -5.19
CA THR A 365 10.57 -29.27 -6.02
C THR A 365 12.03 -29.54 -5.67
N ALA A 366 12.84 -28.51 -5.45
CA ALA A 366 14.25 -28.68 -5.05
C ALA A 366 14.36 -29.35 -3.67
N LYS A 367 13.48 -29.01 -2.73
CA LYS A 367 13.49 -29.57 -1.37
C LYS A 367 13.01 -31.01 -1.30
N HIS A 368 11.97 -31.36 -2.05
CA HIS A 368 11.27 -32.66 -1.94
C HIS A 368 11.60 -33.64 -3.07
N GLN A 369 12.22 -33.19 -4.15
CA GLN A 369 12.63 -34.01 -5.29
C GLN A 369 14.11 -33.76 -5.63
N THR A 370 14.37 -33.04 -6.73
CA THR A 370 15.74 -32.72 -7.17
C THR A 370 15.84 -31.27 -7.64
N VAL A 371 17.06 -30.73 -7.51
CA VAL A 371 17.38 -29.37 -8.02
C VAL A 371 17.19 -29.30 -9.54
N ASP A 372 17.57 -30.34 -10.29
CA ASP A 372 17.45 -30.33 -11.75
C ASP A 372 15.98 -30.24 -12.22
N LYS A 373 15.06 -30.92 -11.54
CA LYS A 373 13.63 -30.75 -11.81
C LYS A 373 13.13 -29.35 -11.47
N ALA A 374 13.64 -28.75 -10.39
CA ALA A 374 13.32 -27.37 -10.03
C ALA A 374 13.82 -26.37 -11.08
N LEU A 375 15.03 -26.57 -11.60
CA LEU A 375 15.58 -25.75 -12.69
C LEU A 375 14.72 -25.88 -13.95
N THR A 376 14.34 -27.12 -14.33
CA THR A 376 13.47 -27.37 -15.48
C THR A 376 12.11 -26.68 -15.32
N LEU A 377 11.54 -26.65 -14.10
CA LEU A 377 10.31 -25.93 -13.81
C LEU A 377 10.45 -24.42 -14.06
N LEU A 378 11.58 -23.83 -13.63
CA LEU A 378 11.89 -22.42 -13.85
C LEU A 378 12.17 -22.13 -15.32
N ASP A 379 12.79 -23.05 -16.08
CA ASP A 379 13.00 -22.92 -17.52
C ASP A 379 11.70 -22.89 -18.33
N SER A 380 10.65 -23.52 -17.81
CA SER A 380 9.32 -23.47 -18.43
C SER A 380 8.65 -22.10 -18.35
N TYR A 381 9.19 -21.15 -17.55
CA TYR A 381 8.65 -19.81 -17.40
C TYR A 381 9.23 -18.86 -18.45
N ASN A 382 8.46 -18.61 -19.50
CA ASN A 382 8.85 -17.72 -20.58
C ASN A 382 8.33 -16.30 -20.31
N SER A 383 9.18 -15.43 -19.73
CA SER A 383 8.90 -14.01 -19.61
C SER A 383 9.58 -13.20 -20.72
N ILE A 384 8.91 -12.11 -21.12
CA ILE A 384 9.50 -11.07 -21.98
C ILE A 384 10.22 -10.02 -21.13
N ASP A 385 9.80 -9.83 -19.88
CA ASP A 385 10.36 -8.85 -18.95
C ASP A 385 11.75 -9.28 -18.47
N ILE A 386 12.74 -8.42 -18.68
CA ILE A 386 14.13 -8.64 -18.31
C ILE A 386 14.30 -8.75 -16.77
N ASN A 387 13.47 -8.05 -15.99
CA ASN A 387 13.53 -8.11 -14.54
C ASN A 387 13.02 -9.47 -14.03
N GLU A 388 11.94 -10.00 -14.62
CA GLU A 388 11.47 -11.34 -14.28
C GLU A 388 12.48 -12.42 -14.67
N LYS A 389 13.13 -12.30 -15.84
CA LYS A 389 14.24 -13.18 -16.24
C LYS A 389 15.38 -13.14 -15.23
N LEU A 390 15.74 -11.96 -14.74
CA LEU A 390 16.77 -11.80 -13.72
C LEU A 390 16.36 -12.46 -12.39
N ILE A 391 15.10 -12.31 -11.97
CA ILE A 391 14.58 -12.97 -10.76
C ILE A 391 14.67 -14.50 -10.89
N ILE A 392 14.27 -15.04 -12.03
CA ILE A 392 14.36 -16.48 -12.31
C ILE A 392 15.81 -16.95 -12.28
N LEU A 393 16.72 -16.22 -12.95
CA LEU A 393 18.14 -16.55 -12.97
C LEU A 393 18.74 -16.57 -11.56
N LYS A 394 18.46 -15.54 -10.76
CA LYS A 394 18.89 -15.47 -9.36
C LYS A 394 18.32 -16.61 -8.52
N THR A 395 17.06 -16.99 -8.76
CA THR A 395 16.45 -18.14 -8.09
C THR A 395 17.16 -19.44 -8.45
N LYS A 396 17.47 -19.67 -9.72
CA LYS A 396 18.24 -20.85 -10.16
C LYS A 396 19.62 -20.91 -9.50
N ALA A 397 20.36 -19.78 -9.52
CA ALA A 397 21.67 -19.69 -8.88
C ALA A 397 21.58 -19.96 -7.37
N SER A 398 20.57 -19.41 -6.70
CA SER A 398 20.33 -19.66 -5.26
C SER A 398 20.01 -21.12 -4.96
N LEU A 399 19.20 -21.78 -5.79
CA LEU A 399 18.88 -23.21 -5.63
C LEU A 399 20.12 -24.08 -5.81
N LEU A 400 20.96 -23.78 -6.79
CA LEU A 400 22.23 -24.47 -7.00
C LEU A 400 23.17 -24.29 -5.80
N LEU A 401 23.32 -23.06 -5.32
CA LEU A 401 24.17 -22.74 -4.15
C LEU A 401 23.71 -23.44 -2.86
N SER A 402 22.40 -23.49 -2.62
CA SER A 402 21.85 -24.14 -1.42
C SER A 402 21.95 -25.67 -1.46
N ASN A 403 22.35 -26.24 -2.59
CA ASN A 403 22.54 -27.67 -2.80
C ASN A 403 24.01 -28.01 -3.15
N ASP A 404 24.97 -27.19 -2.68
CA ASP A 404 26.43 -27.38 -2.83
C ASP A 404 26.91 -27.44 -4.30
N ARG A 405 26.11 -26.89 -5.26
CA ARG A 405 26.45 -26.82 -6.68
C ARG A 405 26.92 -25.42 -7.08
N GLY A 406 27.94 -24.92 -6.36
CA GLY A 406 28.45 -23.55 -6.56
C GLY A 406 29.05 -23.31 -7.93
N GLU A 407 29.76 -24.31 -8.49
CA GLU A 407 30.36 -24.25 -9.84
C GLU A 407 29.29 -24.12 -10.92
N ASP A 408 28.18 -24.89 -10.80
CA ASP A 408 27.08 -24.82 -11.74
C ASP A 408 26.39 -23.43 -11.68
N ALA A 409 26.23 -22.86 -10.47
CA ALA A 409 25.70 -21.50 -10.30
C ALA A 409 26.61 -20.45 -10.97
N TYR A 410 27.92 -20.62 -10.83
CA TYR A 410 28.91 -19.73 -11.43
C TYR A 410 28.89 -19.79 -12.97
N GLU A 411 28.90 -20.98 -13.56
CA GLU A 411 28.78 -21.15 -15.02
C GLU A 411 27.42 -20.65 -15.56
N LEU A 412 26.35 -20.83 -14.79
CA LEU A 412 25.04 -20.26 -15.13
C LEU A 412 25.10 -18.73 -15.23
N MET A 413 25.67 -18.04 -14.24
CA MET A 413 25.80 -16.58 -14.26
C MET A 413 26.74 -16.11 -15.36
N LYS A 414 27.83 -16.79 -15.58
CA LYS A 414 28.82 -16.49 -16.63
C LYS A 414 28.22 -16.57 -18.03
N ASN A 415 27.38 -17.57 -18.31
CA ASN A 415 26.72 -17.77 -19.59
C ASN A 415 25.68 -16.68 -19.86
N GLU A 416 25.12 -16.08 -18.82
CA GLU A 416 24.10 -15.03 -18.92
C GLU A 416 24.66 -13.59 -18.89
N ASP A 417 25.98 -13.42 -18.74
CA ASP A 417 26.61 -12.10 -18.60
C ASP A 417 26.29 -11.14 -19.75
N ASN A 418 26.28 -11.62 -20.98
CA ASN A 418 25.93 -10.80 -22.14
C ASN A 418 24.46 -10.38 -22.16
N ASN A 419 23.56 -11.23 -21.65
CA ASN A 419 22.13 -10.96 -21.62
C ASN A 419 21.79 -9.90 -20.56
N PHE A 420 22.58 -9.78 -19.50
CA PHE A 420 22.39 -8.85 -18.40
C PHE A 420 23.53 -7.83 -18.25
N LYS A 421 24.28 -7.56 -19.32
CA LYS A 421 25.45 -6.66 -19.29
C LYS A 421 25.16 -5.26 -18.73
N ASP A 422 23.92 -4.77 -18.88
CA ASP A 422 23.47 -3.44 -18.45
C ASP A 422 22.74 -3.48 -17.09
N SER A 423 22.75 -4.60 -16.39
CA SER A 423 22.12 -4.75 -15.07
C SER A 423 23.17 -4.68 -13.95
N ALA A 424 23.12 -3.60 -13.16
CA ALA A 424 23.98 -3.43 -11.99
C ALA A 424 23.71 -4.52 -10.94
N GLU A 425 22.47 -4.93 -10.77
CA GLU A 425 22.07 -5.99 -9.85
C GLU A 425 22.64 -7.34 -10.26
N PHE A 426 22.58 -7.67 -11.54
CA PHE A 426 23.21 -8.90 -12.05
C PHE A 426 24.72 -8.89 -11.83
N LYS A 427 25.40 -7.80 -12.22
CA LYS A 427 26.85 -7.66 -12.03
C LYS A 427 27.26 -7.82 -10.56
N PHE A 428 26.48 -7.27 -9.65
CA PHE A 428 26.72 -7.43 -8.20
C PHE A 428 26.57 -8.89 -7.76
N ASP A 429 25.49 -9.57 -8.13
CA ASP A 429 25.24 -10.96 -7.72
C ASP A 429 26.32 -11.90 -8.32
N TYR A 430 26.72 -11.67 -9.57
CA TYR A 430 27.79 -12.44 -10.21
C TYR A 430 29.14 -12.14 -9.55
N ALA A 431 29.39 -10.91 -9.11
CA ALA A 431 30.62 -10.58 -8.37
C ALA A 431 30.71 -11.33 -7.03
N VAL A 432 29.61 -11.33 -6.25
CA VAL A 432 29.54 -12.07 -4.96
C VAL A 432 29.79 -13.56 -5.16
N LEU A 433 29.23 -14.13 -6.22
CA LEU A 433 29.47 -15.54 -6.56
C LEU A 433 30.93 -15.78 -7.01
N SER A 434 31.52 -14.87 -7.79
CA SER A 434 32.90 -14.94 -8.23
C SER A 434 33.86 -14.90 -7.04
N GLU A 435 33.58 -14.06 -6.04
CA GLU A 435 34.37 -14.03 -4.79
C GLU A 435 34.29 -15.37 -4.05
N LYS A 436 33.10 -15.94 -3.92
CA LYS A 436 32.89 -17.25 -3.29
C LYS A 436 33.65 -18.38 -3.99
N MET A 437 33.83 -18.27 -5.31
CA MET A 437 34.61 -19.20 -6.13
C MET A 437 36.13 -18.87 -6.15
N GLY A 438 36.57 -17.88 -5.36
CA GLY A 438 37.96 -17.46 -5.27
C GLY A 438 38.46 -16.58 -6.44
N ASN A 439 37.58 -16.19 -7.36
CA ASN A 439 37.93 -15.33 -8.48
C ASN A 439 37.78 -13.85 -8.11
N THR A 440 38.69 -13.37 -7.27
CA THR A 440 38.66 -11.99 -6.74
C THR A 440 38.88 -10.92 -7.80
N LEU A 441 39.66 -11.23 -8.86
CA LEU A 441 39.86 -10.30 -9.98
C LEU A 441 38.57 -10.01 -10.73
N LEU A 442 37.84 -11.05 -11.08
CA LEU A 442 36.55 -10.91 -11.75
C LEU A 442 35.54 -10.21 -10.83
N MET A 443 35.51 -10.53 -9.53
CA MET A 443 34.65 -9.86 -8.56
C MET A 443 34.91 -8.34 -8.54
N GLU A 444 36.18 -7.88 -8.47
CA GLU A 444 36.51 -6.45 -8.48
C GLU A 444 36.08 -5.77 -9.79
N GLN A 445 36.27 -6.44 -10.93
CA GLN A 445 35.83 -5.95 -12.23
C GLN A 445 34.30 -5.79 -12.28
N LEU A 446 33.55 -6.81 -11.89
CA LEU A 446 32.06 -6.80 -11.91
C LEU A 446 31.48 -5.77 -10.95
N LEU A 447 32.05 -5.60 -9.75
CA LEU A 447 31.62 -4.56 -8.81
C LEU A 447 31.89 -3.16 -9.37
N THR A 448 33.02 -2.96 -10.05
CA THR A 448 33.33 -1.69 -10.72
C THR A 448 32.33 -1.39 -11.86
N GLU A 449 31.96 -2.41 -12.64
CA GLU A 449 30.93 -2.30 -13.67
C GLU A 449 29.57 -1.97 -13.04
N ALA A 450 29.17 -2.66 -11.96
CA ALA A 450 27.92 -2.39 -11.23
C ALA A 450 27.85 -0.94 -10.72
N ILE A 451 28.93 -0.42 -10.16
CA ILE A 451 29.05 0.97 -9.72
C ILE A 451 28.92 1.94 -10.89
N LYS A 452 29.55 1.64 -12.02
CA LYS A 452 29.45 2.47 -13.24
C LYS A 452 28.03 2.53 -13.77
N LEU A 453 27.32 1.39 -13.78
CA LEU A 453 25.93 1.29 -14.23
C LEU A 453 24.96 2.01 -13.27
N LYS A 454 25.23 1.92 -11.96
CA LYS A 454 24.38 2.51 -10.91
C LYS A 454 25.22 3.25 -9.87
N PRO A 455 25.56 4.54 -10.11
CA PRO A 455 26.46 5.30 -9.23
C PRO A 455 25.98 5.48 -7.78
N ALA A 456 24.70 5.25 -7.48
CA ALA A 456 24.14 5.26 -6.12
C ALA A 456 23.94 3.83 -5.55
N TYR A 457 24.73 2.85 -6.00
CA TYR A 457 24.58 1.46 -5.57
C TYR A 457 25.45 1.14 -4.35
N ALA A 458 24.98 1.57 -3.15
CA ALA A 458 25.71 1.45 -1.90
C ALA A 458 26.30 0.06 -1.61
N VAL A 459 25.54 -1.02 -1.90
CA VAL A 459 26.00 -2.39 -1.62
C VAL A 459 27.21 -2.79 -2.47
N ALA A 460 27.32 -2.31 -3.71
CA ALA A 460 28.47 -2.60 -4.56
C ALA A 460 29.74 -1.87 -4.07
N TYR A 461 29.62 -0.61 -3.67
CA TYR A 461 30.73 0.11 -3.02
C TYR A 461 31.16 -0.58 -1.73
N ASN A 462 30.18 -0.99 -0.91
CA ASN A 462 30.47 -1.69 0.34
C ASN A 462 31.20 -3.02 0.10
N ALA A 463 30.70 -3.83 -0.84
CA ALA A 463 31.32 -5.13 -1.14
C ALA A 463 32.76 -4.97 -1.64
N LEU A 464 33.01 -4.01 -2.56
CA LEU A 464 34.37 -3.74 -3.06
C LEU A 464 35.29 -3.25 -1.93
N GLY A 465 34.79 -2.31 -1.11
CA GLY A 465 35.56 -1.78 0.02
C GLY A 465 35.84 -2.84 1.10
N TYR A 466 34.81 -3.64 1.45
CA TYR A 466 34.96 -4.72 2.42
C TYR A 466 35.97 -5.78 1.96
N SER A 467 35.88 -6.22 0.71
CA SER A 467 36.82 -7.21 0.15
C SER A 467 38.28 -6.73 0.19
N TYR A 468 38.54 -5.45 -0.09
CA TYR A 468 39.89 -4.89 0.08
C TYR A 468 40.30 -4.84 1.56
N ALA A 469 39.41 -4.44 2.47
CA ALA A 469 39.70 -4.38 3.89
C ALA A 469 39.97 -5.77 4.48
N ASP A 470 39.20 -6.77 4.11
CA ASP A 470 39.35 -8.13 4.61
C ASP A 470 40.67 -8.76 4.17
N ARG A 471 41.02 -8.59 2.91
CA ARG A 471 42.32 -9.02 2.36
C ARG A 471 43.51 -8.15 2.81
N ASN A 472 43.23 -7.08 3.57
CA ASN A 472 44.25 -6.12 4.07
C ASN A 472 45.08 -5.47 2.95
N ILE A 473 44.45 -5.12 1.82
CA ILE A 473 45.05 -4.45 0.67
C ILE A 473 44.28 -3.18 0.33
N ASN A 474 44.95 -2.22 -0.31
CA ASN A 474 44.31 -0.98 -0.82
C ASN A 474 43.39 -0.28 0.22
N LEU A 475 43.78 -0.25 1.50
CA LEU A 475 42.95 0.18 2.62
C LEU A 475 42.37 1.62 2.46
N ASP A 476 43.12 2.52 1.81
CA ASP A 476 42.62 3.88 1.52
C ASP A 476 41.50 3.85 0.47
N VAL A 477 41.56 2.95 -0.51
CA VAL A 477 40.50 2.74 -1.50
C VAL A 477 39.31 2.07 -0.83
N ALA A 478 39.56 1.07 0.01
CA ALA A 478 38.53 0.41 0.82
C ALA A 478 37.72 1.41 1.63
N LYS A 479 38.41 2.27 2.38
CA LYS A 479 37.78 3.31 3.19
C LYS A 479 36.94 4.27 2.35
N ARG A 480 37.45 4.79 1.23
CA ARG A 480 36.69 5.69 0.35
C ARG A 480 35.42 5.03 -0.18
N ASN A 481 35.50 3.79 -0.62
CA ASN A 481 34.33 3.06 -1.12
C ASN A 481 33.26 2.90 -0.03
N ILE A 482 33.65 2.51 1.18
CA ILE A 482 32.73 2.33 2.30
C ILE A 482 32.16 3.71 2.76
N GLU A 483 32.95 4.79 2.72
CA GLU A 483 32.45 6.16 2.98
C GLU A 483 31.35 6.58 1.98
N ILE A 484 31.53 6.27 0.70
CA ILE A 484 30.50 6.51 -0.31
C ILE A 484 29.26 5.66 0.01
N ALA A 485 29.41 4.38 0.30
CA ALA A 485 28.31 3.52 0.67
C ALA A 485 27.55 4.05 1.89
N LEU A 486 28.26 4.50 2.91
CA LEU A 486 27.71 5.06 4.14
C LEU A 486 26.98 6.38 3.90
N SER A 487 27.46 7.22 2.97
CA SER A 487 26.77 8.46 2.59
C SER A 487 25.42 8.20 1.94
N ILE A 488 25.28 7.09 1.21
CA ILE A 488 24.02 6.67 0.55
C ILE A 488 23.08 5.99 1.56
N GLN A 489 23.62 5.14 2.45
CA GLN A 489 22.84 4.36 3.43
C GLN A 489 23.43 4.48 4.85
N PRO A 490 23.26 5.60 5.55
CA PRO A 490 23.97 5.90 6.80
C PRO A 490 23.59 5.03 8.00
N LYS A 491 22.46 4.30 7.93
CA LYS A 491 21.98 3.42 9.01
C LYS A 491 22.10 1.92 8.68
N ASN A 492 22.74 1.57 7.57
CA ASN A 492 22.89 0.18 7.20
C ASN A 492 23.96 -0.48 8.07
N HIS A 493 23.58 -1.49 8.85
CA HIS A 493 24.47 -2.17 9.80
C HIS A 493 25.65 -2.87 9.14
N TYR A 494 25.49 -3.45 7.94
CA TYR A 494 26.59 -4.06 7.20
C TYR A 494 27.62 -3.02 6.74
N ILE A 495 27.18 -1.83 6.32
CA ILE A 495 28.10 -0.77 5.91
C ILE A 495 28.81 -0.16 7.12
N LEU A 496 28.10 -0.03 8.25
CA LEU A 496 28.70 0.40 9.52
C LEU A 496 29.75 -0.61 10.01
N ASP A 497 29.49 -1.90 9.89
CA ASP A 497 30.43 -2.99 10.21
C ASP A 497 31.68 -2.91 9.33
N SER A 498 31.49 -2.82 8.02
CA SER A 498 32.58 -2.69 7.06
C SER A 498 33.45 -1.45 7.34
N MET A 499 32.82 -0.32 7.74
CA MET A 499 33.56 0.88 8.17
C MET A 499 34.37 0.62 9.44
N GLY A 500 33.79 -0.09 10.40
CA GLY A 500 34.52 -0.53 11.60
C GLY A 500 35.69 -1.44 11.25
N TRP A 501 35.47 -2.39 10.33
CA TRP A 501 36.50 -3.34 9.90
C TRP A 501 37.67 -2.65 9.19
N VAL A 502 37.42 -1.73 8.26
CA VAL A 502 38.51 -1.00 7.59
C VAL A 502 39.32 -0.14 8.56
N TYR A 503 38.70 0.52 9.55
CA TYR A 503 39.45 1.23 10.58
C TYR A 503 40.27 0.31 11.47
N TYR A 504 39.78 -0.90 11.76
CA TYR A 504 40.55 -1.90 12.45
C TYR A 504 41.81 -2.31 11.65
N ARG A 505 41.64 -2.57 10.35
CA ARG A 505 42.77 -2.89 9.45
C ARG A 505 43.77 -1.74 9.31
N LEU A 506 43.32 -0.50 9.39
CA LEU A 506 44.17 0.70 9.45
C LEU A 506 44.83 0.93 10.82
N GLY A 507 44.59 0.06 11.81
CA GLY A 507 45.16 0.15 13.16
C GLY A 507 44.43 1.12 14.10
N ASN A 508 43.33 1.74 13.66
CA ASN A 508 42.56 2.68 14.48
C ASN A 508 41.44 1.98 15.26
N ASN A 509 41.82 1.22 16.28
CA ASN A 509 40.86 0.42 17.07
C ASN A 509 39.77 1.23 17.79
N LYS A 510 40.04 2.50 18.13
CA LYS A 510 39.04 3.35 18.81
C LYS A 510 37.87 3.66 17.88
N ILE A 511 38.17 4.15 16.67
CA ILE A 511 37.13 4.46 15.66
C ILE A 511 36.44 3.16 15.21
N ALA A 512 37.19 2.07 15.01
CA ALA A 512 36.66 0.76 14.69
C ALA A 512 35.59 0.33 15.70
N LEU A 513 35.90 0.44 17.00
CA LEU A 513 34.95 0.10 18.07
C LEU A 513 33.67 0.92 18.05
N GLU A 514 33.75 2.22 17.72
CA GLU A 514 32.58 3.09 17.64
C GLU A 514 31.63 2.64 16.51
N PHE A 515 32.16 2.37 15.32
CA PHE A 515 31.36 1.92 14.18
C PHE A 515 30.75 0.53 14.41
N LEU A 516 31.55 -0.43 14.92
CA LEU A 516 31.07 -1.78 15.21
C LEU A 516 29.99 -1.80 16.30
N LYS A 517 30.11 -0.97 17.35
CA LYS A 517 29.04 -0.81 18.34
C LYS A 517 27.77 -0.24 17.74
N LYS A 518 27.87 0.76 16.83
CA LYS A 518 26.71 1.29 16.12
C LYS A 518 26.05 0.22 15.23
N ALA A 519 26.86 -0.55 14.51
CA ALA A 519 26.38 -1.65 13.67
C ALA A 519 25.63 -2.70 14.51
N TYR A 520 26.23 -3.16 15.59
CA TYR A 520 25.67 -4.16 16.49
C TYR A 520 24.39 -3.67 17.21
N ALA A 521 24.33 -2.38 17.54
CA ALA A 521 23.13 -1.78 18.14
C ALA A 521 21.94 -1.68 17.16
N VAL A 522 22.20 -1.58 15.85
CA VAL A 522 21.17 -1.64 14.82
C VAL A 522 20.68 -3.06 14.61
N GLN A 523 21.62 -4.02 14.54
CA GLN A 523 21.33 -5.44 14.32
C GLN A 523 22.36 -6.29 15.04
N GLU A 524 21.92 -7.17 15.94
CA GLU A 524 22.75 -8.18 16.60
C GLU A 524 23.06 -9.33 15.65
N ASP A 525 23.91 -9.05 14.66
CA ASP A 525 24.35 -10.02 13.66
C ASP A 525 25.59 -10.79 14.14
N PRO A 526 25.73 -12.11 13.87
CA PRO A 526 26.87 -12.91 14.33
C PRO A 526 28.21 -12.53 13.71
N GLU A 527 28.24 -12.04 12.48
CA GLU A 527 29.48 -11.58 11.85
C GLU A 527 29.93 -10.24 12.44
N ILE A 528 28.98 -9.33 12.70
CA ILE A 528 29.24 -8.07 13.41
C ILE A 528 29.74 -8.36 14.83
N ALA A 529 29.15 -9.37 15.50
CA ALA A 529 29.62 -9.81 16.82
C ALA A 529 31.06 -10.35 16.79
N ALA A 530 31.41 -11.09 15.73
CA ALA A 530 32.78 -11.59 15.52
C ALA A 530 33.78 -10.42 15.41
N HIS A 531 33.51 -9.44 14.54
CA HIS A 531 34.38 -8.26 14.34
C HIS A 531 34.48 -7.40 15.60
N LEU A 532 33.34 -7.11 16.25
CA LEU A 532 33.27 -6.32 17.49
C LEU A 532 34.08 -6.99 18.62
N GLY A 533 33.94 -8.30 18.77
CA GLY A 533 34.69 -9.07 19.75
C GLY A 533 36.17 -9.10 19.46
N GLU A 534 36.59 -9.25 18.18
CA GLU A 534 38.01 -9.22 17.77
C GLU A 534 38.65 -7.87 18.12
N VAL A 535 37.98 -6.75 17.81
CA VAL A 535 38.49 -5.41 18.14
C VAL A 535 38.56 -5.20 19.64
N LEU A 536 37.58 -5.60 20.42
CA LEU A 536 37.59 -5.54 21.88
C LEU A 536 38.75 -6.37 22.46
N TRP A 537 38.98 -7.58 21.94
CA TRP A 537 40.09 -8.43 22.36
C TRP A 537 41.46 -7.79 22.11
N LYS A 538 41.67 -7.20 20.93
CA LYS A 538 42.88 -6.44 20.59
C LYS A 538 43.10 -5.23 21.48
N MET A 539 42.01 -4.60 21.95
CA MET A 539 42.05 -3.50 22.93
C MET A 539 42.25 -3.98 24.38
N LYS A 540 42.48 -5.27 24.61
CA LYS A 540 42.64 -5.92 25.91
C LYS A 540 41.36 -5.98 26.76
N GLU A 541 40.17 -5.73 26.16
CA GLU A 541 38.88 -5.84 26.80
C GLU A 541 38.29 -7.27 26.66
N LYS A 542 39.10 -8.28 27.05
CA LYS A 542 38.79 -9.70 26.79
C LYS A 542 37.48 -10.18 27.36
N GLU A 543 37.07 -9.70 28.54
CA GLU A 543 35.80 -10.09 29.15
C GLU A 543 34.59 -9.60 28.34
N LYS A 544 34.68 -8.38 27.80
CA LYS A 544 33.63 -7.84 26.96
C LYS A 544 33.56 -8.58 25.62
N ALA A 545 34.68 -8.88 25.00
CA ALA A 545 34.76 -9.69 23.80
C ALA A 545 34.07 -11.05 24.00
N SER A 546 34.46 -11.78 25.05
CA SER A 546 33.85 -13.07 25.39
C SER A 546 32.33 -12.99 25.61
N LYS A 547 31.83 -11.93 26.27
CA LYS A 547 30.41 -11.74 26.47
C LYS A 547 29.64 -11.55 25.15
N ILE A 548 30.16 -10.72 24.24
CA ILE A 548 29.56 -10.49 22.91
C ILE A 548 29.49 -11.80 22.12
N TRP A 549 30.62 -12.51 22.03
CA TRP A 549 30.68 -13.77 21.31
C TRP A 549 29.74 -14.83 21.88
N GLN A 550 29.72 -15.01 23.22
CA GLN A 550 28.85 -15.98 23.87
C GLN A 550 27.39 -15.62 23.71
N SER A 551 27.03 -14.32 23.80
CA SER A 551 25.66 -13.88 23.57
C SER A 551 25.20 -14.21 22.15
N SER A 552 26.02 -13.87 21.15
CA SER A 552 25.70 -14.13 19.74
C SER A 552 25.65 -15.64 19.42
N LEU A 553 26.56 -16.43 20.03
CA LEU A 553 26.61 -17.88 19.83
C LEU A 553 25.39 -18.62 20.36
N ARG A 554 24.74 -18.10 21.43
CA ARG A 554 23.47 -18.69 21.94
C ARG A 554 22.36 -18.64 20.91
N SER A 555 22.27 -17.55 20.16
CA SER A 555 21.25 -17.36 19.12
C SER A 555 21.67 -17.95 17.77
N ASN A 556 22.98 -18.13 17.54
CA ASN A 556 23.56 -18.56 16.26
C ASN A 556 24.64 -19.62 16.47
N PRO A 557 24.31 -20.83 17.01
CA PRO A 557 25.30 -21.81 17.47
C PRO A 557 26.17 -22.40 16.37
N ASN A 558 25.72 -22.34 15.12
CA ASN A 558 26.41 -22.93 13.96
C ASN A 558 27.01 -21.87 13.01
N ASN A 559 27.10 -20.60 13.42
CA ASN A 559 27.71 -19.58 12.56
C ASN A 559 29.22 -19.77 12.49
N LYS A 560 29.69 -20.09 11.28
CA LYS A 560 31.08 -20.45 11.03
C LYS A 560 32.06 -19.30 11.31
N VAL A 561 31.74 -18.08 10.85
CA VAL A 561 32.60 -16.89 11.02
C VAL A 561 32.81 -16.60 12.50
N LEU A 562 31.76 -16.67 13.29
CA LEU A 562 31.80 -16.46 14.74
C LEU A 562 32.62 -17.57 15.45
N LEU A 563 32.42 -18.84 15.06
CA LEU A 563 33.15 -19.97 15.61
C LEU A 563 34.65 -19.89 15.29
N ASP A 564 35.02 -19.65 14.03
CA ASP A 564 36.39 -19.51 13.57
C ASP A 564 37.09 -18.32 14.29
N THR A 565 36.35 -17.21 14.47
CA THR A 565 36.89 -16.07 15.21
C THR A 565 37.15 -16.40 16.68
N ILE A 566 36.23 -17.06 17.36
CA ILE A 566 36.42 -17.47 18.78
C ILE A 566 37.61 -18.44 18.92
N GLU A 567 37.74 -19.36 18.00
CA GLU A 567 38.87 -20.33 18.02
C GLU A 567 40.22 -19.63 17.86
N LYS A 568 40.33 -18.66 16.97
CA LYS A 568 41.53 -17.84 16.73
C LYS A 568 42.04 -17.12 18.00
N PHE A 569 41.15 -16.83 18.96
CA PHE A 569 41.48 -16.06 20.17
C PHE A 569 41.38 -16.88 21.48
N ARG A 570 41.21 -18.18 21.38
CA ARG A 570 41.37 -19.11 22.51
C ARG A 570 42.84 -19.39 22.76
#